data_7391124ac0ac4bc0f4814c916d9b076d
#
_entry.id   7391124ac0ac4bc0f4814c916d9b076d
#
_cell.length_a   1.000
_cell.length_b   1.000
_cell.length_c   1.000
_cell.angle_alpha   90.00
_cell.angle_beta   90.00
_cell.angle_gamma   90.00
#
_symmetry.space_group_name_H-M   'P 1'
#
loop_
_entity.id
_entity.type
_entity.pdbx_description
1 polymer ?
#
loop_
_entity_poly.entity_id
_entity_poly.type
_entity_poly.pdbx_seq_one_letter_code
_entity_poly.pdbx_strand_id
1 'polypeptide(L)'
;MKKLLTYICMLAFAAPFTSCEKEIMNYEGVDGLYFDVRWGKEFRDPSQWAHQYYTPVEFGAMTDEAYSVQLRVATSGTIKDYDRPFSITIGKDSTDAVAGRDYVDFAKDYVIKAGERYAYIDITFNRTPEMVDDTLTLQLQLLPNEHFTCPFTNYEDNPKYDSPETKYGYNYDATFHKVIVNDVMVQ
;
A
#
# COMPACT_ATOMS: atom_id res chain seq x y z
N MET A 1 41.25 -9.35 55.34
CA MET A 1 40.83 -8.29 54.34
C MET A 1 40.68 -8.81 52.93
N LYS A 2 41.53 -9.69 52.40
CA LYS A 2 41.43 -10.23 51.03
C LYS A 2 40.16 -11.07 50.78
N LYS A 3 39.64 -11.82 51.77
CA LYS A 3 38.43 -12.65 51.59
C LYS A 3 37.13 -11.84 51.61
N LEU A 4 37.10 -10.66 52.25
CA LEU A 4 35.93 -9.77 52.26
C LEU A 4 35.71 -9.08 50.90
N LEU A 5 36.81 -8.74 50.23
CA LEU A 5 36.76 -8.11 48.90
C LEU A 5 36.18 -9.04 47.82
N THR A 6 36.48 -10.38 47.95
CA THR A 6 35.98 -11.39 47.00
C THR A 6 34.47 -11.57 47.11
N TYR A 7 33.87 -11.47 48.30
CA TYR A 7 32.43 -11.56 48.50
C TYR A 7 31.68 -10.32 48.02
N ILE A 8 32.30 -9.15 48.12
CA ILE A 8 31.69 -7.89 47.58
C ILE A 8 31.65 -7.90 46.05
N CYS A 9 32.68 -8.44 45.38
CA CYS A 9 32.68 -8.59 43.93
C CYS A 9 31.68 -9.63 43.41
N MET A 10 31.37 -10.70 44.19
CA MET A 10 30.35 -11.67 43.80
C MET A 10 28.90 -11.14 43.96
N LEU A 11 28.65 -10.22 44.89
CA LEU A 11 27.32 -9.64 45.07
C LEU A 11 26.99 -8.58 44.00
N ALA A 12 27.99 -7.99 43.35
CA ALA A 12 27.78 -6.98 42.31
C ALA A 12 27.29 -7.54 40.95
N PHE A 13 27.37 -8.88 40.77
CA PHE A 13 26.97 -9.55 39.51
C PHE A 13 25.51 -10.07 39.50
N ALA A 14 24.80 -9.92 40.60
CA ALA A 14 23.39 -10.31 40.74
C ALA A 14 22.41 -9.12 40.48
N ALA A 15 22.79 -8.18 39.59
CA ALA A 15 21.81 -7.21 39.11
C ALA A 15 20.82 -7.97 38.19
N PRO A 16 19.54 -8.03 38.53
CA PRO A 16 18.55 -8.58 37.59
C PRO A 16 18.59 -7.70 36.36
N PHE A 17 18.93 -8.30 35.21
CA PHE A 17 18.58 -7.71 33.93
C PHE A 17 17.04 -7.66 33.87
N THR A 18 16.47 -6.62 34.43
CA THR A 18 15.11 -6.23 34.06
C THR A 18 15.20 -5.80 32.60
N SER A 19 15.11 -6.78 31.70
CA SER A 19 14.70 -6.54 30.33
C SER A 19 13.40 -5.76 30.41
N CYS A 20 13.41 -4.49 30.00
CA CYS A 20 12.19 -3.82 29.65
C CYS A 20 11.58 -4.62 28.50
N GLU A 21 10.76 -5.60 28.80
CA GLU A 21 9.78 -6.07 27.86
C GLU A 21 8.91 -4.84 27.55
N LYS A 22 9.18 -4.19 26.42
CA LYS A 22 8.19 -3.32 25.81
C LYS A 22 6.97 -4.20 25.63
N GLU A 23 5.92 -3.94 26.41
CA GLU A 23 4.61 -4.50 26.10
C GLU A 23 4.35 -4.19 24.64
N ILE A 24 4.40 -5.23 23.83
CA ILE A 24 3.94 -5.15 22.44
C ILE A 24 2.44 -4.95 22.61
N MET A 25 1.97 -3.72 22.38
CA MET A 25 0.53 -3.46 22.36
C MET A 25 -0.08 -4.37 21.30
N ASN A 26 -0.74 -5.43 21.76
CA ASN A 26 -1.51 -6.28 20.88
C ASN A 26 -2.67 -5.43 20.34
N TYR A 27 -2.67 -5.21 19.04
CA TYR A 27 -3.80 -4.59 18.37
C TYR A 27 -4.96 -5.58 18.36
N GLU A 28 -6.00 -5.30 19.15
CA GLU A 28 -7.20 -6.15 19.29
C GLU A 28 -8.36 -5.73 18.37
N GLY A 29 -8.15 -4.72 17.52
CA GLY A 29 -9.14 -4.25 16.56
C GLY A 29 -9.29 -5.15 15.32
N VAL A 30 -10.35 -4.94 14.58
CA VAL A 30 -10.49 -5.50 13.23
C VAL A 30 -9.43 -4.89 12.32
N ASP A 31 -8.72 -5.73 11.58
CA ASP A 31 -7.62 -5.27 10.71
C ASP A 31 -8.15 -4.28 9.65
N GLY A 32 -7.43 -3.21 9.42
CA GLY A 32 -7.75 -2.23 8.38
C GLY A 32 -7.14 -2.63 7.04
N LEU A 33 -7.87 -2.40 5.95
CA LEU A 33 -7.43 -2.66 4.57
C LEU A 33 -7.20 -1.33 3.86
N TYR A 34 -6.10 -1.23 3.07
CA TYR A 34 -5.76 -0.01 2.33
C TYR A 34 -4.89 -0.31 1.11
N PHE A 35 -4.92 0.57 0.12
CA PHE A 35 -3.97 0.55 -0.98
C PHE A 35 -2.61 1.07 -0.50
N ASP A 36 -1.59 0.22 -0.60
CA ASP A 36 -0.20 0.55 -0.23
C ASP A 36 0.64 0.71 -1.50
N VAL A 37 0.20 1.58 -2.38
CA VAL A 37 0.93 1.90 -3.60
C VAL A 37 1.91 3.03 -3.30
N ARG A 38 3.17 2.80 -3.62
CA ARG A 38 4.25 3.76 -3.36
C ARG A 38 5.14 3.86 -4.58
N TRP A 39 5.53 5.04 -4.92
CA TRP A 39 6.61 5.27 -5.87
C TRP A 39 7.40 6.53 -5.51
N GLY A 40 8.65 6.57 -5.92
CA GLY A 40 9.56 7.63 -5.55
C GLY A 40 10.87 7.54 -6.32
N LYS A 41 11.86 8.33 -5.90
CA LYS A 41 13.15 8.40 -6.57
C LYS A 41 14.00 7.16 -6.24
N GLU A 42 14.63 6.57 -7.23
CA GLU A 42 15.41 5.32 -7.16
C GLU A 42 16.51 5.31 -6.09
N PHE A 43 17.04 6.49 -5.72
CA PHE A 43 18.09 6.58 -4.70
C PHE A 43 17.57 6.51 -3.25
N ARG A 44 16.26 6.37 -3.05
CA ARG A 44 15.66 6.21 -1.72
C ARG A 44 15.22 4.77 -1.49
N ASP A 45 15.30 4.33 -0.23
CA ASP A 45 14.70 3.07 0.18
C ASP A 45 13.18 3.09 -0.13
N PRO A 46 12.64 2.05 -0.81
CA PRO A 46 11.21 1.99 -1.13
C PRO A 46 10.26 2.16 0.06
N SER A 47 10.70 1.79 1.28
CA SER A 47 9.92 2.01 2.51
C SER A 47 9.73 3.49 2.86
N GLN A 48 10.56 4.36 2.29
CA GLN A 48 10.54 5.81 2.49
C GLN A 48 9.79 6.55 1.39
N TRP A 49 9.27 5.84 0.38
CA TRP A 49 8.49 6.45 -0.69
C TRP A 49 7.12 6.85 -0.17
N ALA A 50 6.64 8.01 -0.62
CA ALA A 50 5.31 8.48 -0.30
C ALA A 50 4.24 7.53 -0.86
N HIS A 51 3.15 7.37 -0.13
CA HIS A 51 1.97 6.68 -0.64
C HIS A 51 1.35 7.50 -1.76
N GLN A 52 0.83 6.80 -2.75
CA GLN A 52 0.19 7.40 -3.92
C GLN A 52 -1.28 6.98 -3.99
N TYR A 53 -2.15 7.93 -4.26
CA TYR A 53 -3.58 7.67 -4.45
C TYR A 53 -3.92 7.38 -5.92
N TYR A 54 -2.94 7.46 -6.81
CA TYR A 54 -3.09 7.11 -8.23
C TYR A 54 -1.81 6.47 -8.79
N THR A 55 -1.97 5.72 -9.88
CA THR A 55 -0.87 5.18 -10.69
C THR A 55 -1.02 5.68 -12.11
N PRO A 56 -0.04 6.39 -12.69
CA PRO A 56 -0.06 6.78 -14.09
C PRO A 56 0.35 5.62 -15.00
N VAL A 57 -0.30 5.49 -16.14
CA VAL A 57 0.10 4.65 -17.29
C VAL A 57 0.14 5.54 -18.52
N GLU A 58 1.34 5.81 -19.01
CA GLU A 58 1.61 6.79 -20.06
C GLU A 58 2.11 6.06 -21.32
N PHE A 59 1.20 5.60 -22.18
CA PHE A 59 1.54 4.90 -23.42
C PHE A 59 2.35 5.75 -24.39
N GLY A 60 2.21 7.07 -24.38
CA GLY A 60 3.01 7.98 -25.20
C GLY A 60 4.52 7.89 -24.97
N ALA A 61 4.95 7.39 -23.80
CA ALA A 61 6.34 7.10 -23.48
C ALA A 61 6.76 5.65 -23.77
N MET A 62 5.84 4.80 -24.25
CA MET A 62 6.04 3.37 -24.47
C MET A 62 5.84 2.99 -25.93
N THR A 63 6.40 1.84 -26.33
CA THR A 63 6.17 1.21 -27.64
C THR A 63 5.17 0.05 -27.56
N ASP A 64 4.77 -0.32 -26.34
CA ASP A 64 3.94 -1.49 -26.10
C ASP A 64 2.47 -1.19 -26.36
N GLU A 65 1.75 -2.18 -26.87
CA GLU A 65 0.29 -2.11 -27.10
C GLU A 65 -0.53 -2.46 -25.85
N ALA A 66 0.13 -2.97 -24.80
CA ALA A 66 -0.48 -3.27 -23.52
C ALA A 66 0.53 -3.09 -22.39
N TYR A 67 0.05 -2.66 -21.25
CA TYR A 67 0.89 -2.49 -20.06
C TYR A 67 0.17 -2.97 -18.80
N SER A 68 0.90 -3.72 -17.96
CA SER A 68 0.36 -4.26 -16.72
C SER A 68 0.87 -3.47 -15.51
N VAL A 69 -0.04 -3.06 -14.67
CA VAL A 69 0.26 -2.47 -13.35
C VAL A 69 -0.07 -3.46 -12.25
N GLN A 70 0.70 -3.39 -11.18
CA GLN A 70 0.48 -4.20 -9.99
C GLN A 70 0.22 -3.28 -8.81
N LEU A 71 -0.97 -3.33 -8.24
CA LEU A 71 -1.38 -2.53 -7.09
C LEU A 71 -1.30 -3.37 -5.83
N ARG A 72 -0.51 -2.92 -4.86
CA ARG A 72 -0.42 -3.59 -3.57
C ARG A 72 -1.56 -3.14 -2.66
N VAL A 73 -2.27 -4.12 -2.10
CA VAL A 73 -3.25 -3.94 -1.03
C VAL A 73 -2.66 -4.52 0.24
N ALA A 74 -2.62 -3.74 1.30
CA ALA A 74 -2.03 -4.13 2.57
C ALA A 74 -3.04 -4.06 3.71
N THR A 75 -2.73 -4.76 4.80
CA THR A 75 -3.53 -4.73 6.03
C THR A 75 -2.73 -4.15 7.19
N SER A 76 -3.40 -3.34 8.01
CA SER A 76 -2.92 -3.00 9.35
C SER A 76 -3.15 -4.16 10.31
N GLY A 77 -2.51 -4.09 11.47
CA GLY A 77 -2.67 -5.10 12.51
C GLY A 77 -1.64 -6.21 12.46
N THR A 78 -1.93 -7.33 13.12
CA THR A 78 -1.00 -8.46 13.26
C THR A 78 -1.10 -9.42 12.09
N ILE A 79 0.00 -10.12 11.80
CA ILE A 79 -0.01 -11.24 10.86
C ILE A 79 -0.90 -12.35 11.41
N LYS A 80 -1.75 -12.90 10.55
CA LYS A 80 -2.63 -14.04 10.90
C LYS A 80 -2.10 -15.31 10.26
N ASP A 81 -2.41 -16.44 10.88
CA ASP A 81 -2.02 -17.78 10.44
C ASP A 81 -3.08 -18.45 9.55
N TYR A 82 -4.05 -17.67 9.06
CA TYR A 82 -5.11 -18.10 8.15
C TYR A 82 -5.32 -17.15 6.99
N ASP A 83 -5.87 -17.64 5.90
CA ASP A 83 -6.22 -16.89 4.71
C ASP A 83 -7.37 -15.91 5.00
N ARG A 84 -7.24 -14.68 4.53
CA ARG A 84 -8.24 -13.61 4.70
C ARG A 84 -8.70 -13.09 3.34
N PRO A 85 -9.91 -13.46 2.89
CA PRO A 85 -10.45 -12.95 1.64
C PRO A 85 -10.82 -11.47 1.75
N PHE A 86 -10.70 -10.74 0.63
CA PHE A 86 -11.19 -9.38 0.47
C PHE A 86 -11.69 -9.16 -0.95
N SER A 87 -12.53 -8.15 -1.12
CA SER A 87 -13.11 -7.80 -2.41
C SER A 87 -12.88 -6.33 -2.74
N ILE A 88 -12.86 -6.05 -4.03
CA ILE A 88 -12.85 -4.69 -4.58
C ILE A 88 -14.06 -4.46 -5.45
N THR A 89 -14.41 -3.20 -5.65
CA THR A 89 -15.37 -2.77 -6.66
C THR A 89 -14.77 -1.67 -7.53
N ILE A 90 -15.39 -1.43 -8.69
CA ILE A 90 -15.05 -0.33 -9.58
C ILE A 90 -15.97 0.85 -9.25
N GLY A 91 -15.38 1.99 -8.94
CA GLY A 91 -16.09 3.23 -8.65
C GLY A 91 -16.70 3.82 -9.91
N LYS A 92 -18.03 3.65 -10.09
CA LYS A 92 -18.74 4.03 -11.32
C LYS A 92 -18.70 5.53 -11.63
N ASP A 93 -18.71 6.37 -10.61
CA ASP A 93 -18.77 7.82 -10.77
C ASP A 93 -17.43 8.47 -11.15
N SER A 94 -16.34 7.69 -11.08
CA SER A 94 -14.97 8.15 -11.32
C SER A 94 -14.19 7.20 -12.24
N THR A 95 -14.91 6.37 -13.00
CA THR A 95 -14.33 5.44 -13.98
C THR A 95 -14.97 5.69 -15.33
N ASP A 96 -14.15 6.01 -16.32
CA ASP A 96 -14.51 6.16 -17.72
C ASP A 96 -13.85 5.11 -18.62
N ALA A 97 -12.79 4.44 -18.12
CA ALA A 97 -12.19 3.29 -18.76
C ALA A 97 -13.17 2.11 -18.85
N VAL A 98 -13.23 1.44 -20.00
CA VAL A 98 -14.20 0.38 -20.34
C VAL A 98 -13.52 -0.99 -20.33
N ALA A 99 -14.08 -1.93 -19.57
CA ALA A 99 -13.60 -3.31 -19.52
C ALA A 99 -13.70 -3.98 -20.89
N GLY A 100 -12.68 -4.75 -21.27
CA GLY A 100 -12.58 -5.45 -22.55
C GLY A 100 -12.13 -4.56 -23.72
N ARG A 101 -12.19 -3.23 -23.58
CA ARG A 101 -11.62 -2.27 -24.52
C ARG A 101 -10.31 -1.71 -23.97
N ASP A 102 -10.39 -0.93 -22.90
CA ASP A 102 -9.26 -0.16 -22.37
C ASP A 102 -8.43 -0.97 -21.37
N TYR A 103 -9.03 -1.97 -20.75
CA TYR A 103 -8.33 -2.91 -19.88
C TYR A 103 -8.93 -4.31 -19.95
N VAL A 104 -8.09 -5.31 -19.69
CA VAL A 104 -8.52 -6.70 -19.57
C VAL A 104 -9.29 -6.86 -18.26
N ASP A 105 -10.46 -7.49 -18.31
CA ASP A 105 -11.23 -7.73 -17.08
C ASP A 105 -10.44 -8.61 -16.10
N PHE A 106 -10.53 -8.29 -14.83
CA PHE A 106 -9.73 -8.90 -13.77
C PHE A 106 -10.60 -9.31 -12.59
N ALA A 107 -10.08 -10.17 -11.73
CA ALA A 107 -10.79 -10.63 -10.53
C ALA A 107 -11.20 -9.46 -9.63
N LYS A 108 -12.29 -9.63 -8.91
CA LYS A 108 -12.76 -8.67 -7.91
C LYS A 108 -12.56 -9.20 -6.48
N ASP A 109 -12.28 -10.50 -6.35
CA ASP A 109 -12.07 -11.19 -5.08
C ASP A 109 -10.62 -11.68 -5.00
N TYR A 110 -10.00 -11.40 -3.88
CA TYR A 110 -8.59 -11.67 -3.60
C TYR A 110 -8.42 -12.27 -2.21
N VAL A 111 -7.21 -12.69 -1.88
CA VAL A 111 -6.89 -13.27 -0.58
C VAL A 111 -5.53 -12.77 -0.09
N ILE A 112 -5.48 -12.23 1.12
CA ILE A 112 -4.22 -12.08 1.85
C ILE A 112 -3.96 -13.43 2.53
N LYS A 113 -2.91 -14.11 2.09
CA LYS A 113 -2.55 -15.45 2.55
C LYS A 113 -2.11 -15.49 4.01
N ALA A 114 -2.26 -16.66 4.63
CA ALA A 114 -1.69 -16.92 5.95
C ALA A 114 -0.20 -16.54 5.98
N GLY A 115 0.23 -15.83 7.01
CA GLY A 115 1.59 -15.32 7.15
C GLY A 115 1.91 -14.03 6.39
N GLU A 116 1.00 -13.55 5.51
CA GLU A 116 1.22 -12.36 4.69
C GLU A 116 0.48 -11.12 5.25
N ARG A 117 0.97 -9.94 4.88
CA ARG A 117 0.36 -8.64 5.20
C ARG A 117 -0.23 -7.94 4.00
N TYR A 118 -0.05 -8.47 2.80
CA TYR A 118 -0.47 -7.83 1.56
C TYR A 118 -0.84 -8.86 0.48
N ALA A 119 -1.56 -8.39 -0.50
CA ALA A 119 -1.80 -9.08 -1.75
C ALA A 119 -1.69 -8.09 -2.91
N TYR A 120 -1.66 -8.58 -4.14
CA TYR A 120 -1.55 -7.76 -5.33
C TYR A 120 -2.77 -7.89 -6.21
N ILE A 121 -3.12 -6.78 -6.86
CA ILE A 121 -4.12 -6.68 -7.91
C ILE A 121 -3.36 -6.38 -9.21
N ASP A 122 -3.37 -7.31 -10.15
CA ASP A 122 -2.76 -7.13 -11.46
C ASP A 122 -3.82 -6.65 -12.45
N ILE A 123 -3.54 -5.56 -13.17
CA ILE A 123 -4.45 -4.97 -14.15
C ILE A 123 -3.66 -4.71 -15.42
N THR A 124 -4.12 -5.25 -16.55
CA THR A 124 -3.51 -5.02 -17.86
C THR A 124 -4.37 -4.01 -18.63
N PHE A 125 -3.77 -2.90 -19.00
CA PHE A 125 -4.37 -1.89 -19.88
C PHE A 125 -3.97 -2.15 -21.32
N ASN A 126 -4.90 -1.97 -22.23
CA ASN A 126 -4.69 -1.98 -23.67
C ASN A 126 -4.54 -0.54 -24.16
N ARG A 127 -3.59 -0.31 -25.05
CA ARG A 127 -3.47 0.97 -25.75
C ARG A 127 -4.63 1.15 -26.72
N THR A 128 -5.38 2.21 -26.60
CA THR A 128 -6.54 2.48 -27.47
C THR A 128 -6.45 3.88 -28.09
N PRO A 129 -7.07 4.11 -29.26
CA PRO A 129 -7.03 5.42 -29.93
C PRO A 129 -7.61 6.55 -29.08
N GLU A 130 -8.57 6.25 -28.21
CA GLU A 130 -9.21 7.24 -27.34
C GLU A 130 -8.22 7.87 -26.36
N MET A 131 -7.16 7.14 -25.97
CA MET A 131 -6.13 7.61 -25.03
C MET A 131 -5.21 8.69 -25.59
N VAL A 132 -5.22 8.91 -26.90
CA VAL A 132 -4.44 9.97 -27.58
C VAL A 132 -5.02 11.36 -27.27
N ASP A 133 -6.33 11.46 -27.24
CA ASP A 133 -7.06 12.71 -27.05
C ASP A 133 -7.58 12.88 -25.61
N ASP A 134 -7.82 11.76 -24.92
CA ASP A 134 -8.43 11.71 -23.59
C ASP A 134 -7.57 10.96 -22.58
N THR A 135 -7.66 11.39 -21.33
CA THR A 135 -7.11 10.65 -20.20
C THR A 135 -8.20 9.82 -19.55
N LEU A 136 -8.03 8.50 -19.58
CA LEU A 136 -8.98 7.56 -19.00
C LEU A 136 -8.63 7.25 -17.54
N THR A 137 -9.64 7.04 -16.72
CA THR A 137 -9.49 6.70 -15.29
C THR A 137 -10.20 5.39 -14.98
N LEU A 138 -9.50 4.51 -14.26
CA LEU A 138 -10.09 3.34 -13.61
C LEU A 138 -9.95 3.54 -12.09
N GLN A 139 -11.06 3.70 -11.38
CA GLN A 139 -11.06 3.82 -9.92
C GLN A 139 -11.46 2.50 -9.27
N LEU A 140 -10.63 2.03 -8.35
CA LEU A 140 -10.88 0.87 -7.50
C LEU A 140 -11.26 1.31 -6.10
N GLN A 141 -12.13 0.54 -5.45
CA GLN A 141 -12.52 0.73 -4.06
C GLN A 141 -12.45 -0.60 -3.31
N LEU A 142 -11.80 -0.61 -2.16
CA LEU A 142 -11.81 -1.72 -1.21
C LEU A 142 -13.15 -1.80 -0.50
N LEU A 143 -13.65 -3.02 -0.30
CA LEU A 143 -14.91 -3.26 0.41
C LEU A 143 -14.63 -3.85 1.80
N PRO A 144 -15.28 -3.33 2.85
CA PRO A 144 -15.19 -3.94 4.19
C PRO A 144 -15.89 -5.30 4.21
N ASN A 145 -15.42 -6.20 5.08
CA ASN A 145 -16.03 -7.50 5.32
C ASN A 145 -15.80 -7.96 6.77
N GLU A 146 -16.03 -9.22 7.06
CA GLU A 146 -15.83 -9.80 8.40
C GLU A 146 -14.35 -9.83 8.87
N HIS A 147 -13.40 -9.83 7.94
CA HIS A 147 -11.96 -9.84 8.23
C HIS A 147 -11.35 -8.45 8.26
N PHE A 148 -11.94 -7.50 7.53
CA PHE A 148 -11.35 -6.18 7.31
C PHE A 148 -12.36 -5.05 7.42
N THR A 149 -11.92 -3.97 8.06
CA THR A 149 -12.53 -2.65 7.92
C THR A 149 -11.77 -1.83 6.86
N CYS A 150 -12.35 -0.68 6.48
CA CYS A 150 -11.70 0.29 5.58
C CYS A 150 -11.60 1.66 6.28
N PRO A 151 -10.78 1.80 7.34
CA PRO A 151 -10.79 2.99 8.20
C PRO A 151 -9.96 4.15 7.66
N PHE A 152 -9.12 3.93 6.62
CA PHE A 152 -8.14 4.90 6.14
C PHE A 152 -8.73 5.85 5.11
N THR A 153 -9.88 6.47 5.44
CA THR A 153 -10.62 7.40 4.57
C THR A 153 -10.04 8.81 4.58
N ASN A 154 -9.13 9.09 5.50
CA ASN A 154 -8.44 10.37 5.61
C ASN A 154 -6.98 10.11 6.01
N TYR A 155 -6.20 9.60 5.06
CA TYR A 155 -4.79 9.32 5.27
C TYR A 155 -3.98 10.60 5.07
N GLU A 156 -3.22 10.98 6.07
CA GLU A 156 -2.29 12.09 6.02
C GLU A 156 -0.88 11.53 5.78
N ASP A 157 -0.28 11.88 4.65
CA ASP A 157 1.09 11.46 4.36
C ASP A 157 2.08 12.17 5.30
N ASN A 158 3.15 11.49 5.68
CA ASN A 158 4.10 12.04 6.64
C ASN A 158 4.97 13.13 5.94
N PRO A 159 4.80 14.42 6.25
CA PRO A 159 5.49 15.52 5.58
C PRO A 159 7.02 15.45 5.72
N LYS A 160 7.54 14.62 6.63
CA LYS A 160 8.98 14.45 6.83
C LYS A 160 9.69 13.82 5.64
N TYR A 161 8.96 13.10 4.79
CA TYR A 161 9.50 12.37 3.65
C TYR A 161 9.02 12.91 2.30
N ASP A 162 8.27 14.00 2.31
CA ASP A 162 7.78 14.63 1.10
C ASP A 162 8.93 15.18 0.26
N SER A 163 8.91 14.87 -1.03
CA SER A 163 9.69 15.64 -1.99
C SER A 163 9.08 17.05 -2.14
N PRO A 164 9.83 18.05 -2.59
CA PRO A 164 9.26 19.37 -2.90
C PRO A 164 8.08 19.33 -3.87
N GLU A 165 7.96 18.26 -4.65
CA GLU A 165 6.87 18.02 -5.60
C GLU A 165 5.61 17.44 -4.94
N THR A 166 5.78 16.73 -3.80
CA THR A 166 4.68 16.21 -2.96
C THR A 166 4.34 17.14 -1.78
N LYS A 167 4.74 18.41 -1.86
CA LYS A 167 4.64 19.45 -0.84
C LYS A 167 3.21 19.78 -0.39
N TYR A 168 2.24 19.18 -0.99
CA TYR A 168 0.85 19.29 -0.59
C TYR A 168 0.50 18.01 0.18
N GLY A 169 0.54 18.10 1.51
CA GLY A 169 -0.03 17.07 2.36
C GLY A 169 -1.48 16.84 1.95
N TYR A 170 -1.68 15.89 1.07
CA TYR A 170 -2.99 15.51 0.63
C TYR A 170 -3.55 14.52 1.65
N ASN A 171 -4.59 14.94 2.31
CA ASN A 171 -5.48 13.97 2.92
C ASN A 171 -6.17 13.23 1.79
N TYR A 172 -5.93 11.95 1.65
CA TYR A 172 -6.58 11.12 0.66
C TYR A 172 -7.19 9.87 1.29
N ASP A 173 -8.17 9.33 0.60
CA ASP A 173 -8.81 8.09 1.01
C ASP A 173 -7.99 6.90 0.48
N ALA A 174 -7.27 6.22 1.38
CA ALA A 174 -6.44 5.06 1.02
C ALA A 174 -7.26 3.79 0.76
N THR A 175 -8.58 3.84 0.88
CA THR A 175 -9.47 2.75 0.49
C THR A 175 -9.85 2.80 -0.99
N PHE A 176 -9.49 3.89 -1.68
CA PHE A 176 -9.60 4.06 -3.14
C PHE A 176 -8.22 4.14 -3.78
N HIS A 177 -8.15 3.69 -5.02
CA HIS A 177 -6.99 3.91 -5.87
C HIS A 177 -7.41 4.14 -7.31
N LYS A 178 -6.75 5.09 -7.98
CA LYS A 178 -7.02 5.41 -9.39
C LYS A 178 -5.86 4.91 -10.24
N VAL A 179 -6.16 4.33 -11.39
CA VAL A 179 -5.18 4.21 -12.48
C VAL A 179 -5.58 5.20 -13.55
N ILE A 180 -4.66 6.07 -13.91
CA ILE A 180 -4.85 7.16 -14.87
C ILE A 180 -4.05 6.79 -16.12
N VAL A 181 -4.74 6.63 -17.24
CA VAL A 181 -4.15 6.08 -18.47
C VAL A 181 -4.29 7.09 -19.60
N ASN A 182 -3.21 7.37 -20.32
CA ASN A 182 -3.20 8.21 -21.50
C ASN A 182 -2.14 7.75 -22.51
N ASP A 183 -2.23 8.27 -23.75
CA ASP A 183 -1.26 8.05 -24.84
C ASP A 183 -0.75 9.40 -25.37
N VAL A 184 -0.54 10.35 -24.47
CA VAL A 184 -0.05 11.70 -24.83
C VAL A 184 1.47 11.64 -24.96
N MET A 185 1.97 12.02 -26.14
CA MET A 185 3.41 12.16 -26.33
C MET A 185 3.91 13.39 -25.58
N VAL A 186 4.73 13.15 -24.55
CA VAL A 186 5.46 14.23 -23.88
C VAL A 186 6.53 14.75 -24.87
N GLN A 187 6.39 16.00 -25.33
CA GLN A 187 7.35 16.67 -26.19
C GLN A 187 8.54 17.20 -25.38
#